data_b3270b2dfa67eb3992f586f42fde1516
#
_entry.id   b3270b2dfa67eb3992f586f42fde1516
#
_cell.length_a   1.000
_cell.length_b   1.000
_cell.length_c   1.000
_cell.angle_alpha   90.00
_cell.angle_beta   90.00
_cell.angle_gamma   90.00
#
_symmetry.space_group_name_H-M   'P 1'
#
loop_
_entity.id
_entity.type
_entity.pdbx_description
1 polymer ?
#
loop_
_entity_poly.entity_id
_entity_poly.type
_entity_poly.pdbx_seq_one_letter_code
_entity_poly.pdbx_strand_id
1 'polypeptide(L)'
;LYAAVGIHPESARVLTDAERTQLLAWAQHPKVVAIGEIGLDYYWEKDPKVRAVQRELFVTQLGIARAAGLPVCIHDREAHGDTLAILQVAGRDLTGVLHCYSGSLETARELWKLGYYIGIDGPLTFKNAGKLPAIVREAPQESLLIETDSPYLAPVPKRGKRNEPAYVAFVAAKIAELRGESVEEVARYTTENARRLYPKLDAV
;
A
#
# COMPACT_ATOMS: atom_id res chain seq x y z
N LEU A 1 -16.79 -8.49 0.49
CA LEU A 1 -15.39 -8.39 0.82
C LEU A 1 -14.54 -8.80 -0.38
N TYR A 2 -13.37 -8.18 -0.52
CA TYR A 2 -12.35 -8.49 -1.51
C TYR A 2 -11.05 -8.85 -0.78
N ALA A 3 -10.09 -9.44 -1.50
CA ALA A 3 -8.82 -9.87 -0.94
C ALA A 3 -7.65 -9.45 -1.83
N ALA A 4 -6.51 -9.23 -1.21
CA ALA A 4 -5.20 -9.34 -1.83
C ALA A 4 -4.57 -10.68 -1.44
N VAL A 5 -3.78 -11.28 -2.33
CA VAL A 5 -3.07 -12.54 -2.07
C VAL A 5 -1.58 -12.37 -2.34
N GLY A 6 -0.77 -12.80 -1.40
CA GLY A 6 0.67 -12.65 -1.45
C GLY A 6 1.37 -13.23 -0.24
N ILE A 7 2.69 -13.11 -0.20
CA ILE A 7 3.54 -13.51 0.93
C ILE A 7 4.17 -12.25 1.50
N HIS A 8 3.80 -11.93 2.73
CA HIS A 8 4.32 -10.79 3.48
C HIS A 8 5.83 -10.90 3.71
N PRO A 9 6.60 -9.80 3.71
CA PRO A 9 8.04 -9.84 3.89
C PRO A 9 8.50 -10.48 5.21
N GLU A 10 7.72 -10.42 6.28
CA GLU A 10 8.04 -11.14 7.54
C GLU A 10 8.03 -12.67 7.39
N SER A 11 7.40 -13.20 6.35
CA SER A 11 7.38 -14.62 6.01
C SER A 11 8.29 -14.93 4.82
N ALA A 12 9.32 -14.10 4.59
CA ALA A 12 10.17 -14.19 3.41
C ALA A 12 10.87 -15.54 3.28
N ARG A 13 10.73 -16.12 2.10
CA ARG A 13 11.37 -17.36 1.68
C ARG A 13 11.41 -17.43 0.15
N VAL A 14 12.23 -18.31 -0.37
CA VAL A 14 12.18 -18.63 -1.80
C VAL A 14 10.91 -19.43 -2.08
N LEU A 15 10.11 -18.95 -3.03
CA LEU A 15 8.87 -19.64 -3.44
C LEU A 15 9.20 -20.84 -4.32
N THR A 16 8.57 -21.95 -4.02
CA THR A 16 8.53 -23.13 -4.91
C THR A 16 7.65 -22.82 -6.12
N ASP A 17 7.81 -23.60 -7.21
CA ASP A 17 6.96 -23.49 -8.39
C ASP A 17 5.49 -23.82 -8.09
N ALA A 18 5.24 -24.74 -7.15
CA ALA A 18 3.90 -25.05 -6.69
C ALA A 18 3.23 -23.85 -5.98
N GLU A 19 3.97 -23.11 -5.12
CA GLU A 19 3.45 -21.91 -4.46
C GLU A 19 3.20 -20.78 -5.46
N ARG A 20 4.07 -20.58 -6.43
CA ARG A 20 3.87 -19.61 -7.53
C ARG A 20 2.61 -19.92 -8.31
N THR A 21 2.43 -21.18 -8.70
CA THR A 21 1.24 -21.66 -9.40
C THR A 21 -0.02 -21.45 -8.57
N GLN A 22 0.06 -21.71 -7.26
CA GLN A 22 -1.08 -21.53 -6.35
C GLN A 22 -1.46 -20.06 -6.20
N LEU A 23 -0.48 -19.15 -6.09
CA LEU A 23 -0.75 -17.70 -6.03
C LEU A 23 -1.42 -17.21 -7.33
N LEU A 24 -0.94 -17.66 -8.48
CA LEU A 24 -1.55 -17.36 -9.78
C LEU A 24 -2.98 -17.90 -9.87
N ALA A 25 -3.24 -19.10 -9.37
CA ALA A 25 -4.59 -19.67 -9.35
C ALA A 25 -5.54 -18.86 -8.46
N TRP A 26 -5.11 -18.45 -7.26
CA TRP A 26 -5.90 -17.58 -6.39
C TRP A 26 -6.15 -16.20 -7.01
N ALA A 27 -5.17 -15.64 -7.70
CA ALA A 27 -5.30 -14.36 -8.38
C ALA A 27 -6.41 -14.33 -9.45
N GLN A 28 -6.82 -15.49 -9.98
CA GLN A 28 -7.94 -15.59 -10.93
C GLN A 28 -9.31 -15.47 -10.25
N HIS A 29 -9.39 -15.63 -8.94
CA HIS A 29 -10.68 -15.54 -8.23
C HIS A 29 -11.26 -14.11 -8.37
N PRO A 30 -12.57 -13.94 -8.67
CA PRO A 30 -13.16 -12.62 -8.92
C PRO A 30 -13.08 -11.67 -7.71
N LYS A 31 -13.00 -12.21 -6.49
CA LYS A 31 -12.83 -11.40 -5.27
C LYS A 31 -11.37 -11.10 -4.91
N VAL A 32 -10.40 -11.58 -5.67
CA VAL A 32 -8.99 -11.21 -5.51
C VAL A 32 -8.69 -10.04 -6.44
N VAL A 33 -8.37 -8.88 -5.85
CA VAL A 33 -8.23 -7.60 -6.55
C VAL A 33 -6.78 -7.11 -6.65
N ALA A 34 -5.86 -7.71 -5.90
CA ALA A 34 -4.44 -7.33 -5.90
C ALA A 34 -3.54 -8.51 -5.54
N ILE A 35 -2.26 -8.41 -5.91
CA ILE A 35 -1.19 -9.20 -5.29
C ILE A 35 -0.65 -8.39 -4.12
N GLY A 36 -0.75 -8.94 -2.93
CA GLY A 36 -0.39 -8.27 -1.68
C GLY A 36 -0.82 -9.09 -0.46
N GLU A 37 -0.29 -8.76 0.68
CA GLU A 37 0.69 -7.73 0.94
C GLU A 37 2.08 -8.26 0.62
N ILE A 38 2.85 -7.53 -0.19
CA ILE A 38 4.19 -7.90 -0.62
C ILE A 38 5.13 -6.72 -0.39
N GLY A 39 6.45 -6.93 -0.35
CA GLY A 39 7.38 -5.81 -0.19
C GLY A 39 8.53 -6.10 0.76
N LEU A 40 8.95 -5.10 1.54
CA LEU A 40 10.14 -5.15 2.38
C LEU A 40 9.85 -4.63 3.80
N ASP A 41 10.37 -5.34 4.82
CA ASP A 41 10.36 -4.89 6.21
C ASP A 41 11.77 -4.97 6.80
N TYR A 42 12.42 -3.83 6.97
CA TYR A 42 13.73 -3.70 7.59
C TYR A 42 13.66 -3.23 9.04
N TYR A 43 12.45 -2.96 9.52
CA TYR A 43 12.23 -2.64 10.93
C TYR A 43 12.34 -3.91 11.80
N TRP A 44 11.66 -4.96 11.43
CA TRP A 44 11.72 -6.23 12.15
C TRP A 44 12.91 -7.08 11.74
N GLU A 45 13.25 -7.08 10.46
CA GLU A 45 14.35 -7.88 9.96
C GLU A 45 15.65 -7.09 9.88
N LYS A 46 16.69 -7.56 10.57
CA LYS A 46 18.01 -6.93 10.61
C LYS A 46 19.11 -7.75 9.91
N ASP A 47 18.86 -9.06 9.67
CA ASP A 47 19.85 -9.89 8.96
C ASP A 47 19.89 -9.54 7.48
N PRO A 48 21.07 -9.11 6.95
CA PRO A 48 21.23 -8.78 5.53
C PRO A 48 20.89 -9.94 4.59
N LYS A 49 21.07 -11.19 5.03
CA LYS A 49 20.74 -12.39 4.24
C LYS A 49 19.23 -12.55 4.10
N VAL A 50 18.48 -12.36 5.17
CA VAL A 50 17.02 -12.41 5.12
C VAL A 50 16.45 -11.23 4.34
N ARG A 51 17.03 -10.02 4.49
CA ARG A 51 16.69 -8.87 3.63
C ARG A 51 16.92 -9.14 2.14
N ALA A 52 17.99 -9.88 1.79
CA ALA A 52 18.20 -10.30 0.41
C ALA A 52 17.08 -11.22 -0.08
N VAL A 53 16.62 -12.17 0.74
CA VAL A 53 15.49 -13.04 0.43
C VAL A 53 14.19 -12.23 0.31
N GLN A 54 13.96 -11.23 1.16
CA GLN A 54 12.81 -10.33 1.01
C GLN A 54 12.80 -9.62 -0.35
N ARG A 55 13.94 -9.09 -0.80
CA ARG A 55 14.04 -8.44 -2.11
C ARG A 55 13.74 -9.41 -3.27
N GLU A 56 14.28 -10.62 -3.20
CA GLU A 56 14.06 -11.66 -4.20
C GLU A 56 12.58 -12.09 -4.27
N LEU A 57 11.97 -12.30 -3.09
CA LEU A 57 10.56 -12.59 -2.96
C LEU A 57 9.69 -11.46 -3.51
N PHE A 58 10.02 -10.20 -3.21
CA PHE A 58 9.31 -9.04 -3.71
C PHE A 58 9.33 -9.00 -5.25
N VAL A 59 10.51 -9.10 -5.87
CA VAL A 59 10.65 -9.15 -7.33
C VAL A 59 9.88 -10.32 -7.94
N THR A 60 9.93 -11.50 -7.31
CA THR A 60 9.16 -12.67 -7.75
C THR A 60 7.66 -12.38 -7.76
N GLN A 61 7.13 -11.75 -6.72
CA GLN A 61 5.71 -11.46 -6.61
C GLN A 61 5.25 -10.30 -7.51
N LEU A 62 6.13 -9.35 -7.84
CA LEU A 62 5.87 -8.37 -8.91
C LEU A 62 5.69 -9.10 -10.27
N GLY A 63 6.50 -10.13 -10.53
CA GLY A 63 6.31 -10.99 -11.69
C GLY A 63 4.97 -11.74 -11.72
N ILE A 64 4.52 -12.21 -10.54
CA ILE A 64 3.20 -12.85 -10.40
C ILE A 64 2.08 -11.84 -10.66
N ALA A 65 2.18 -10.62 -10.12
CA ALA A 65 1.21 -9.55 -10.34
C ALA A 65 1.07 -9.21 -11.83
N ARG A 66 2.20 -9.09 -12.53
CA ARG A 66 2.24 -8.88 -13.99
C ARG A 66 1.54 -10.00 -14.74
N ALA A 67 1.86 -11.25 -14.43
CA ALA A 67 1.26 -12.42 -15.07
C ALA A 67 -0.26 -12.52 -14.80
N ALA A 68 -0.71 -12.08 -13.61
CA ALA A 68 -2.11 -12.07 -13.24
C ALA A 68 -2.88 -10.84 -13.75
N GLY A 69 -2.19 -9.80 -14.25
CA GLY A 69 -2.80 -8.54 -14.64
C GLY A 69 -3.44 -7.78 -13.46
N LEU A 70 -2.87 -7.92 -12.26
CA LEU A 70 -3.38 -7.31 -11.03
C LEU A 70 -2.44 -6.23 -10.49
N PRO A 71 -2.99 -5.19 -9.85
CA PRO A 71 -2.19 -4.22 -9.12
C PRO A 71 -1.56 -4.85 -7.87
N VAL A 72 -0.63 -4.12 -7.27
CA VAL A 72 0.07 -4.58 -6.07
C VAL A 72 -0.25 -3.74 -4.83
N CYS A 73 -0.35 -4.40 -3.67
CA CYS A 73 -0.39 -3.77 -2.36
C CYS A 73 0.96 -3.99 -1.68
N ILE A 74 1.70 -2.89 -1.43
CA ILE A 74 3.10 -2.93 -1.05
C ILE A 74 3.28 -2.50 0.40
N HIS A 75 3.91 -3.38 1.17
CA HIS A 75 4.45 -3.11 2.48
C HIS A 75 5.87 -2.51 2.35
N ASP A 76 6.11 -1.39 3.01
CA ASP A 76 7.41 -0.75 3.04
C ASP A 76 7.71 -0.16 4.43
N ARG A 77 8.53 -0.85 5.20
CA ARG A 77 8.90 -0.39 6.54
C ARG A 77 10.41 -0.31 6.72
N GLU A 78 10.92 0.94 6.83
CA GLU A 78 12.36 1.24 6.91
C GLU A 78 13.18 0.68 5.72
N ALA A 79 12.53 0.47 4.55
CA ALA A 79 13.14 -0.09 3.36
C ALA A 79 12.97 0.79 2.11
N HIS A 80 12.57 2.06 2.28
CA HIS A 80 12.10 2.96 1.22
C HIS A 80 13.05 3.05 0.00
N GLY A 81 14.37 3.05 0.23
CA GLY A 81 15.36 3.12 -0.85
C GLY A 81 15.35 1.86 -1.73
N ASP A 82 15.40 0.69 -1.12
CA ASP A 82 15.38 -0.59 -1.84
C ASP A 82 14.01 -0.82 -2.51
N THR A 83 12.92 -0.46 -1.82
CA THR A 83 11.56 -0.53 -2.38
C THR A 83 11.46 0.31 -3.65
N LEU A 84 11.87 1.58 -3.60
CA LEU A 84 11.84 2.47 -4.76
C LEU A 84 12.72 1.93 -5.90
N ALA A 85 13.96 1.50 -5.59
CA ALA A 85 14.87 0.95 -6.60
C ALA A 85 14.29 -0.29 -7.30
N ILE A 86 13.65 -1.20 -6.56
CA ILE A 86 12.99 -2.38 -7.13
C ILE A 86 11.81 -1.96 -8.01
N LEU A 87 10.99 -1.00 -7.57
CA LEU A 87 9.84 -0.56 -8.35
C LEU A 87 10.25 0.17 -9.64
N GLN A 88 11.34 0.92 -9.63
CA GLN A 88 11.87 1.57 -10.83
C GLN A 88 12.32 0.58 -11.91
N VAL A 89 12.70 -0.63 -11.54
CA VAL A 89 13.19 -1.67 -12.47
C VAL A 89 12.12 -2.75 -12.69
N ALA A 90 11.72 -3.44 -11.64
CA ALA A 90 10.85 -4.61 -11.72
C ALA A 90 9.35 -4.27 -11.64
N GLY A 91 8.99 -3.09 -11.14
CA GLY A 91 7.59 -2.65 -10.98
C GLY A 91 7.15 -1.56 -11.95
N ARG A 92 8.02 -1.14 -12.89
CA ARG A 92 7.78 0.05 -13.73
C ARG A 92 6.52 -0.01 -14.61
N ASP A 93 6.11 -1.19 -14.99
CA ASP A 93 4.94 -1.49 -15.84
C ASP A 93 3.72 -1.94 -15.02
N LEU A 94 3.82 -1.90 -13.70
CA LEU A 94 2.74 -2.21 -12.77
C LEU A 94 2.15 -0.93 -12.19
N THR A 95 0.96 -1.05 -11.62
CA THR A 95 0.38 -0.05 -10.73
C THR A 95 0.14 -0.67 -9.36
N GLY A 96 0.07 0.13 -8.33
CA GLY A 96 -0.12 -0.35 -6.98
C GLY A 96 -0.21 0.76 -5.96
N VAL A 97 -0.33 0.38 -4.70
CA VAL A 97 -0.30 1.27 -3.56
C VAL A 97 0.81 0.88 -2.60
N LEU A 98 1.59 1.85 -2.14
CA LEU A 98 2.37 1.69 -0.91
C LEU A 98 1.42 1.98 0.25
N HIS A 99 0.97 0.91 0.91
CA HIS A 99 0.05 1.05 2.03
C HIS A 99 0.76 1.60 3.26
N CYS A 100 0.02 2.20 4.19
CA CYS A 100 0.54 2.79 5.44
C CYS A 100 1.81 3.61 5.20
N TYR A 101 1.77 4.54 4.21
CA TYR A 101 2.96 5.23 3.72
C TYR A 101 3.71 5.97 4.83
N SER A 102 4.99 5.66 4.99
CA SER A 102 5.88 6.25 6.01
C SER A 102 7.18 6.85 5.45
N GLY A 103 7.35 6.83 4.14
CA GLY A 103 8.52 7.35 3.45
C GLY A 103 8.65 8.87 3.46
N SER A 104 9.61 9.39 2.68
CA SER A 104 9.81 10.83 2.52
C SER A 104 8.95 11.40 1.40
N LEU A 105 8.83 12.74 1.36
CA LEU A 105 8.15 13.42 0.27
C LEU A 105 8.86 13.21 -1.07
N GLU A 106 10.19 13.18 -1.06
CA GLU A 106 11.00 12.93 -2.24
C GLU A 106 10.72 11.54 -2.81
N THR A 107 10.65 10.53 -1.94
CA THR A 107 10.27 9.16 -2.34
C THR A 107 8.83 9.12 -2.88
N ALA A 108 7.89 9.82 -2.25
CA ALA A 108 6.52 9.90 -2.73
C ALA A 108 6.43 10.51 -4.14
N ARG A 109 7.18 11.58 -4.41
CA ARG A 109 7.24 12.21 -5.75
C ARG A 109 7.74 11.24 -6.83
N GLU A 110 8.74 10.41 -6.53
CA GLU A 110 9.23 9.40 -7.47
C GLU A 110 8.19 8.29 -7.70
N LEU A 111 7.50 7.86 -6.65
CA LEU A 111 6.41 6.88 -6.76
C LEU A 111 5.24 7.40 -7.60
N TRP A 112 4.84 8.66 -7.44
CA TRP A 112 3.80 9.29 -8.27
C TRP A 112 4.20 9.36 -9.75
N LYS A 113 5.46 9.65 -10.06
CA LYS A 113 5.98 9.61 -11.45
C LYS A 113 5.92 8.21 -12.06
N LEU A 114 6.02 7.17 -11.23
CA LEU A 114 5.87 5.77 -11.65
C LEU A 114 4.40 5.33 -11.73
N GLY A 115 3.44 6.17 -11.33
CA GLY A 115 2.02 5.83 -11.33
C GLY A 115 1.53 5.04 -10.11
N TYR A 116 2.33 5.03 -9.02
CA TYR A 116 1.93 4.40 -7.76
C TYR A 116 1.13 5.35 -6.89
N TYR A 117 0.20 4.78 -6.13
CA TYR A 117 -0.57 5.44 -5.09
C TYR A 117 0.15 5.34 -3.75
N ILE A 118 -0.17 6.25 -2.84
CA ILE A 118 0.19 6.14 -1.43
C ILE A 118 -1.08 5.99 -0.58
N GLY A 119 -1.07 5.03 0.33
CA GLY A 119 -2.12 4.80 1.31
C GLY A 119 -1.87 5.61 2.58
N ILE A 120 -2.89 6.33 3.02
CA ILE A 120 -2.85 7.17 4.21
C ILE A 120 -3.82 6.63 5.24
N ASP A 121 -3.33 6.45 6.46
CA ASP A 121 -4.04 5.80 7.55
C ASP A 121 -3.98 6.57 8.88
N GLY A 122 -4.30 5.92 9.99
CA GLY A 122 -4.40 6.49 11.32
C GLY A 122 -3.24 7.38 11.77
N PRO A 123 -1.98 7.05 11.54
CA PRO A 123 -0.79 7.86 11.84
C PRO A 123 -0.86 9.32 11.40
N LEU A 124 -1.56 9.65 10.30
CA LEU A 124 -1.76 11.04 9.90
C LEU A 124 -2.43 11.89 10.99
N THR A 125 -3.28 11.28 11.80
CA THR A 125 -4.03 11.96 12.86
C THR A 125 -3.24 12.14 14.17
N PHE A 126 -2.05 11.53 14.27
CA PHE A 126 -1.26 11.55 15.50
C PHE A 126 -0.53 12.88 15.69
N LYS A 127 -0.30 13.28 16.96
CA LYS A 127 0.49 14.50 17.28
C LYS A 127 1.90 14.47 16.68
N ASN A 128 2.47 13.28 16.54
CA ASN A 128 3.80 13.01 15.97
C ASN A 128 3.71 12.42 14.55
N ALA A 129 2.77 12.88 13.73
CA ALA A 129 2.58 12.42 12.35
C ALA A 129 3.80 12.65 11.43
N GLY A 130 4.82 13.36 11.91
CA GLY A 130 6.09 13.54 11.20
C GLY A 130 5.94 14.22 9.85
N LYS A 131 6.32 13.53 8.79
CA LYS A 131 6.34 14.04 7.40
C LYS A 131 4.97 13.96 6.71
N LEU A 132 4.05 13.12 7.21
CA LEU A 132 2.77 12.83 6.55
C LEU A 132 1.93 14.08 6.23
N PRO A 133 1.81 15.09 7.11
CA PRO A 133 1.04 16.30 6.78
C PRO A 133 1.57 17.07 5.57
N ALA A 134 2.88 17.13 5.38
CA ALA A 134 3.48 17.79 4.21
C ALA A 134 3.25 16.95 2.94
N ILE A 135 3.40 15.63 3.03
CA ILE A 135 3.16 14.71 1.93
C ILE A 135 1.71 14.81 1.46
N VAL A 136 0.75 14.78 2.38
CA VAL A 136 -0.69 14.88 2.08
C VAL A 136 -1.04 16.22 1.41
N ARG A 137 -0.44 17.34 1.81
CA ARG A 137 -0.68 18.64 1.17
C ARG A 137 -0.19 18.69 -0.28
N GLU A 138 0.94 18.04 -0.58
CA GLU A 138 1.56 18.05 -1.91
C GLU A 138 1.06 16.93 -2.82
N ALA A 139 0.48 15.87 -2.27
CA ALA A 139 0.06 14.71 -3.04
C ALA A 139 -0.96 15.09 -4.12
N PRO A 140 -0.77 14.66 -5.37
CA PRO A 140 -1.82 14.74 -6.38
C PRO A 140 -3.08 14.02 -5.89
N GLN A 141 -4.26 14.62 -6.07
CA GLN A 141 -5.53 14.01 -5.63
C GLN A 141 -5.69 12.58 -6.18
N GLU A 142 -5.30 12.40 -7.44
CA GLU A 142 -5.38 11.12 -8.17
C GLU A 142 -4.42 10.03 -7.67
N SER A 143 -3.51 10.35 -6.75
CA SER A 143 -2.50 9.41 -6.21
C SER A 143 -2.70 9.07 -4.73
N LEU A 144 -3.76 9.60 -4.11
CA LEU A 144 -4.08 9.34 -2.69
C LEU A 144 -5.12 8.24 -2.53
N LEU A 145 -4.85 7.33 -1.60
CA LEU A 145 -5.82 6.39 -1.04
C LEU A 145 -5.92 6.58 0.47
N ILE A 146 -7.06 6.23 1.03
CA ILE A 146 -7.27 6.17 2.48
C ILE A 146 -7.53 4.74 2.91
N GLU A 147 -7.03 4.39 4.07
CA GLU A 147 -7.13 3.05 4.63
C GLU A 147 -7.14 3.08 6.16
N THR A 148 -7.17 1.93 6.80
CA THR A 148 -7.22 1.84 8.27
C THR A 148 -6.09 1.05 8.87
N ASP A 149 -5.54 0.06 8.16
CA ASP A 149 -4.65 -0.97 8.69
C ASP A 149 -5.26 -1.70 9.92
N SER A 150 -6.60 -1.85 9.91
CA SER A 150 -7.31 -2.51 11.02
C SER A 150 -6.86 -3.96 11.21
N PRO A 151 -6.63 -4.42 12.44
CA PRO A 151 -7.04 -3.83 13.73
C PRO A 151 -6.02 -2.89 14.38
N TYR A 152 -4.96 -2.51 13.67
CA TYR A 152 -3.86 -1.68 14.17
C TYR A 152 -4.09 -0.18 13.89
N LEU A 153 -3.21 0.68 14.39
CA LEU A 153 -3.06 2.09 14.04
C LEU A 153 -4.34 2.95 14.16
N ALA A 154 -5.20 2.65 15.13
CA ALA A 154 -6.45 3.40 15.33
C ALA A 154 -6.21 4.92 15.35
N PRO A 155 -6.94 5.71 14.53
CA PRO A 155 -6.77 7.16 14.45
C PRO A 155 -7.24 7.87 15.74
N VAL A 156 -6.82 9.13 15.92
CA VAL A 156 -7.43 10.03 16.91
C VAL A 156 -8.86 10.33 16.46
N PRO A 157 -9.90 10.27 17.34
CA PRO A 157 -9.81 10.14 18.80
C PRO A 157 -9.83 8.69 19.35
N LYS A 158 -9.71 7.69 18.49
CA LYS A 158 -9.83 6.27 18.87
C LYS A 158 -8.49 5.62 19.25
N ARG A 159 -7.40 6.38 19.27
CA ARG A 159 -6.06 5.87 19.58
C ARG A 159 -6.03 5.07 20.89
N GLY A 160 -5.28 3.95 20.89
CA GLY A 160 -5.20 3.02 22.02
C GLY A 160 -6.34 2.02 22.13
N LYS A 161 -7.31 2.07 21.21
CA LYS A 161 -8.36 1.06 21.04
C LYS A 161 -8.07 0.20 19.80
N ARG A 162 -8.77 -0.93 19.68
CA ARG A 162 -8.77 -1.71 18.44
C ARG A 162 -9.33 -0.87 17.30
N ASN A 163 -8.62 -0.82 16.18
CA ASN A 163 -9.08 -0.12 14.99
C ASN A 163 -10.15 -0.94 14.24
N GLU A 164 -10.98 -0.24 13.46
CA GLU A 164 -12.03 -0.84 12.64
C GLU A 164 -12.21 -0.05 11.33
N PRO A 165 -12.75 -0.68 10.25
CA PRO A 165 -12.85 -0.03 8.94
C PRO A 165 -13.63 1.29 8.95
N ALA A 166 -14.64 1.46 9.82
CA ALA A 166 -15.41 2.68 9.94
C ALA A 166 -14.58 3.90 10.36
N TYR A 167 -13.41 3.69 10.98
CA TYR A 167 -12.55 4.78 11.43
C TYR A 167 -11.76 5.46 10.30
N VAL A 168 -11.81 4.95 9.08
CA VAL A 168 -11.28 5.63 7.88
C VAL A 168 -11.85 7.05 7.73
N ALA A 169 -13.05 7.30 8.22
CA ALA A 169 -13.67 8.62 8.20
C ALA A 169 -12.83 9.69 8.95
N PHE A 170 -12.12 9.32 10.01
CA PHE A 170 -11.23 10.25 10.73
C PHE A 170 -9.98 10.59 9.91
N VAL A 171 -9.50 9.65 9.09
CA VAL A 171 -8.39 9.89 8.15
C VAL A 171 -8.83 10.85 7.06
N ALA A 172 -10.00 10.62 6.45
CA ALA A 172 -10.56 11.51 5.44
C ALA A 172 -10.76 12.95 5.98
N ALA A 173 -11.31 13.08 7.20
CA ALA A 173 -11.48 14.37 7.85
C ALA A 173 -10.14 15.10 8.08
N LYS A 174 -9.08 14.35 8.45
CA LYS A 174 -7.76 14.95 8.65
C LYS A 174 -7.10 15.38 7.34
N ILE A 175 -7.29 14.65 6.26
CA ILE A 175 -6.84 15.06 4.92
C ILE A 175 -7.56 16.34 4.50
N ALA A 176 -8.88 16.38 4.65
CA ALA A 176 -9.71 17.56 4.35
C ALA A 176 -9.23 18.81 5.09
N GLU A 177 -8.99 18.69 6.41
CA GLU A 177 -8.41 19.76 7.25
C GLU A 177 -7.06 20.27 6.69
N LEU A 178 -6.16 19.34 6.35
CA LEU A 178 -4.81 19.67 5.90
C LEU A 178 -4.77 20.32 4.52
N ARG A 179 -5.71 19.99 3.66
CA ARG A 179 -5.78 20.45 2.26
C ARG A 179 -6.75 21.62 2.07
N GLY A 180 -7.56 21.96 3.08
CA GLY A 180 -8.61 22.96 2.96
C GLY A 180 -9.75 22.53 2.03
N GLU A 181 -10.03 21.25 1.97
CA GLU A 181 -11.05 20.60 1.14
C GLU A 181 -12.23 20.16 2.01
N SER A 182 -13.38 19.81 1.41
CA SER A 182 -14.46 19.13 2.14
C SER A 182 -14.16 17.64 2.33
N VAL A 183 -14.76 17.03 3.36
CA VAL A 183 -14.63 15.58 3.59
C VAL A 183 -15.24 14.78 2.44
N GLU A 184 -16.31 15.30 1.86
CA GLU A 184 -17.00 14.74 0.71
C GLU A 184 -16.11 14.70 -0.52
N GLU A 185 -15.32 15.76 -0.78
CA GLU A 185 -14.35 15.78 -1.88
C GLU A 185 -13.25 14.75 -1.67
N VAL A 186 -12.68 14.67 -0.46
CA VAL A 186 -11.69 13.65 -0.12
C VAL A 186 -12.26 12.25 -0.32
N ALA A 187 -13.46 11.98 0.21
CA ALA A 187 -14.13 10.69 0.04
C ALA A 187 -14.39 10.35 -1.43
N ARG A 188 -14.80 11.34 -2.23
CA ARG A 188 -15.06 11.17 -3.66
C ARG A 188 -13.81 10.73 -4.40
N TYR A 189 -12.74 11.55 -4.39
CA TYR A 189 -11.56 11.21 -5.21
C TYR A 189 -10.81 9.98 -4.70
N THR A 190 -10.77 9.74 -3.38
CA THR A 190 -10.12 8.51 -2.88
C THR A 190 -10.90 7.25 -3.23
N THR A 191 -12.24 7.33 -3.28
CA THR A 191 -13.08 6.24 -3.78
C THR A 191 -12.88 6.01 -5.29
N GLU A 192 -12.84 7.08 -6.09
CA GLU A 192 -12.55 7.00 -7.53
C GLU A 192 -11.17 6.40 -7.79
N ASN A 193 -10.17 6.78 -6.99
CA ASN A 193 -8.82 6.22 -7.06
C ASN A 193 -8.81 4.72 -6.72
N ALA A 194 -9.52 4.30 -5.67
CA ALA A 194 -9.62 2.90 -5.31
C ALA A 194 -10.27 2.06 -6.44
N ARG A 195 -11.33 2.57 -7.07
CA ARG A 195 -11.96 1.92 -8.23
C ARG A 195 -11.02 1.86 -9.43
N ARG A 196 -10.25 2.92 -9.67
CA ARG A 196 -9.26 2.95 -10.76
C ARG A 196 -8.13 1.96 -10.51
N LEU A 197 -7.64 1.88 -9.27
CA LEU A 197 -6.57 0.95 -8.90
C LEU A 197 -7.04 -0.52 -8.92
N TYR A 198 -8.27 -0.79 -8.49
CA TYR A 198 -8.83 -2.13 -8.33
C TYR A 198 -10.02 -2.36 -9.28
N PRO A 199 -9.80 -2.55 -10.57
CA PRO A 199 -10.88 -2.62 -11.57
C PRO A 199 -11.87 -3.77 -11.33
N LYS A 200 -11.48 -4.81 -10.60
CA LYS A 200 -12.40 -5.89 -10.22
C LYS A 200 -13.45 -5.48 -9.17
N LEU A 201 -13.34 -4.30 -8.54
CA LEU A 201 -14.38 -3.84 -7.60
C LEU A 201 -15.73 -3.59 -8.28
N ASP A 202 -15.71 -3.15 -9.53
CA ASP A 202 -16.93 -2.81 -10.29
C ASP A 202 -17.44 -3.97 -11.16
N ALA A 203 -16.71 -5.10 -11.19
CA ALA A 203 -17.02 -6.26 -12.03
C ALA A 203 -17.94 -7.30 -11.35
N VAL A 204 -18.49 -7.01 -10.15
CA VAL A 204 -19.29 -7.96 -9.35
C VAL A 204 -20.56 -7.31 -8.82
#